data_5d2883e38db15774241f05e8261bf141
#
_entry.id   5d2883e38db15774241f05e8261bf141
#
_cell.length_a   1.000
_cell.length_b   1.000
_cell.length_c   1.000
_cell.angle_alpha   90.00
_cell.angle_beta   90.00
_cell.angle_gamma   90.00
#
_symmetry.space_group_name_H-M   'P 1'
#
loop_
_entity.id
_entity.type
_entity.pdbx_description
1 polymer ?
#
loop_
_entity_poly.entity_id
_entity_poly.type
_entity_poly.pdbx_seq_one_letter_code
_entity_poly.pdbx_strand_id
1 'polypeptide(L)'
;PHATASKKVIDDDDIVTVDFGYYFNGYTADMTRTFAVGSIDPELRDVYQIVNEAREAVIQAAHVGQRGDQLDFAGRQLIETAGYGDEFNHGMGHGIGLSVHE
;
A
#
# COMPACT_ATOMS: atom_id res chain seq x y z
N PRO A 1 -7.12 6.37 -3.12
CA PRO A 1 -6.83 5.12 -2.41
C PRO A 1 -8.07 4.47 -1.79
N HIS A 2 -9.12 5.23 -1.46
CA HIS A 2 -10.33 4.72 -0.80
C HIS A 2 -11.43 4.45 -1.83
N ALA A 3 -11.40 3.26 -2.42
CA ALA A 3 -12.43 2.83 -3.36
C ALA A 3 -13.61 2.18 -2.61
N THR A 4 -14.80 2.34 -3.16
CA THR A 4 -16.00 1.64 -2.67
C THR A 4 -16.19 0.36 -3.46
N ALA A 5 -16.44 -0.74 -2.76
CA ALA A 5 -16.76 -2.01 -3.41
C ALA A 5 -17.99 -1.87 -4.32
N SER A 6 -17.90 -2.42 -5.51
CA SER A 6 -18.95 -2.36 -6.52
C SER A 6 -19.68 -3.71 -6.65
N LYS A 7 -20.59 -3.81 -7.61
CA LYS A 7 -21.25 -5.09 -7.96
C LYS A 7 -20.46 -5.94 -8.96
N LYS A 8 -19.21 -5.52 -9.28
CA LYS A 8 -18.35 -6.30 -10.17
C LYS A 8 -18.11 -7.67 -9.51
N VAL A 9 -18.35 -8.72 -10.25
CA VAL A 9 -17.99 -10.08 -9.86
C VAL A 9 -16.47 -10.24 -10.07
N ILE A 10 -15.79 -10.82 -9.08
CA ILE A 10 -14.38 -11.14 -9.19
C ILE A 10 -14.22 -12.28 -10.20
N ASP A 11 -13.31 -12.11 -11.15
CA ASP A 11 -13.05 -13.05 -12.22
C ASP A 11 -11.57 -13.42 -12.28
N ASP A 12 -11.22 -14.41 -13.11
CA ASP A 12 -9.83 -14.71 -13.42
C ASP A 12 -9.17 -13.46 -14.02
N ASP A 13 -7.87 -13.29 -13.77
CA ASP A 13 -7.03 -12.12 -14.12
C ASP A 13 -7.30 -10.81 -13.34
N ASP A 14 -8.21 -10.82 -12.38
CA ASP A 14 -8.40 -9.68 -11.48
C ASP A 14 -7.30 -9.55 -10.41
N ILE A 15 -7.05 -8.30 -10.02
CA ILE A 15 -6.35 -7.97 -8.79
C ILE A 15 -7.38 -7.51 -7.76
N VAL A 16 -7.37 -8.15 -6.59
CA VAL A 16 -8.28 -7.86 -5.49
C VAL A 16 -7.49 -7.26 -4.33
N THR A 17 -7.81 -6.02 -3.98
CA THR A 17 -7.27 -5.37 -2.79
C THR A 17 -8.28 -5.51 -1.66
N VAL A 18 -7.83 -6.09 -0.55
CA VAL A 18 -8.59 -6.23 0.70
C VAL A 18 -7.97 -5.32 1.73
N ASP A 19 -8.73 -4.32 2.13
CA ASP A 19 -8.34 -3.32 3.11
C ASP A 19 -9.27 -3.45 4.31
N PHE A 20 -8.70 -3.75 5.48
CA PHE A 20 -9.48 -4.09 6.66
C PHE A 20 -8.75 -3.73 7.95
N GLY A 21 -9.53 -3.48 8.97
CA GLY A 21 -9.03 -3.18 10.29
C GLY A 21 -10.11 -3.35 11.36
N TYR A 22 -9.75 -3.12 12.59
CA TYR A 22 -10.68 -3.20 13.73
C TYR A 22 -10.20 -2.35 14.89
N TYR A 23 -11.11 -2.14 15.85
CA TYR A 23 -10.80 -1.56 17.15
C TYR A 23 -10.71 -2.65 18.21
N PHE A 24 -9.68 -2.60 19.04
CA PHE A 24 -9.53 -3.45 20.19
C PHE A 24 -9.04 -2.64 21.40
N ASN A 25 -9.83 -2.65 22.47
CA ASN A 25 -9.54 -1.86 23.68
C ASN A 25 -9.22 -0.38 23.41
N GLY A 26 -9.90 0.23 22.42
CA GLY A 26 -9.74 1.63 22.05
C GLY A 26 -8.59 1.91 21.08
N TYR A 27 -7.81 0.91 20.69
CA TYR A 27 -6.75 1.04 19.68
C TYR A 27 -7.17 0.45 18.34
N THR A 28 -6.60 0.99 17.27
CA THR A 28 -6.91 0.59 15.89
C THR A 28 -5.88 -0.39 15.35
N ALA A 29 -6.33 -1.26 14.45
CA ALA A 29 -5.50 -1.99 13.52
C ALA A 29 -5.90 -1.62 12.09
N ASP A 30 -4.93 -1.61 11.19
CA ASP A 30 -5.13 -1.29 9.77
C ASP A 30 -4.23 -2.18 8.93
N MET A 31 -4.81 -2.86 7.96
CA MET A 31 -4.07 -3.82 7.15
C MET A 31 -4.65 -3.92 5.75
N THR A 32 -3.79 -3.78 4.74
CA THR A 32 -4.15 -4.01 3.33
C THR A 32 -3.36 -5.18 2.76
N ARG A 33 -4.03 -5.99 1.96
CA ARG A 33 -3.40 -7.07 1.17
C ARG A 33 -3.98 -7.07 -0.24
N THR A 34 -3.11 -7.29 -1.21
CA THR A 34 -3.48 -7.39 -2.62
C THR A 34 -3.20 -8.80 -3.12
N PHE A 35 -4.19 -9.39 -3.78
CA PHE A 35 -4.14 -10.74 -4.30
C PHE A 35 -4.41 -10.75 -5.81
N ALA A 36 -3.67 -11.58 -6.52
CA ALA A 36 -4.00 -11.92 -7.90
C ALA A 36 -4.93 -13.12 -7.92
N VAL A 37 -5.97 -13.07 -8.76
CA VAL A 37 -6.88 -14.18 -9.03
C VAL A 37 -6.50 -14.77 -10.38
N GLY A 38 -6.03 -16.03 -10.37
CA GLY A 38 -5.56 -16.67 -11.59
C GLY A 38 -4.27 -16.06 -12.15
N SER A 39 -4.22 -15.86 -13.44
CA SER A 39 -3.07 -15.31 -14.16
C SER A 39 -3.30 -13.83 -14.48
N ILE A 40 -2.56 -12.95 -13.84
CA ILE A 40 -2.61 -11.51 -14.11
C ILE A 40 -1.65 -11.11 -15.24
N ASP A 41 -1.92 -9.94 -15.84
CA ASP A 41 -1.04 -9.30 -16.80
C ASP A 41 0.38 -9.15 -16.23
N PRO A 42 1.43 -9.45 -17.02
CA PRO A 42 2.82 -9.27 -16.59
C PRO A 42 3.14 -7.86 -16.09
N GLU A 43 2.61 -6.82 -16.72
CA GLU A 43 2.80 -5.44 -16.27
C GLU A 43 2.23 -5.22 -14.86
N LEU A 44 1.05 -5.75 -14.57
CA LEU A 44 0.46 -5.67 -13.22
C LEU A 44 1.29 -6.42 -12.18
N ARG A 45 1.93 -7.52 -12.57
CA ARG A 45 2.86 -8.25 -11.70
C ARG A 45 4.10 -7.43 -11.40
N ASP A 46 4.65 -6.75 -12.42
CA ASP A 46 5.81 -5.88 -12.25
C ASP A 46 5.48 -4.69 -11.35
N VAL A 47 4.33 -4.05 -11.53
CA VAL A 47 3.85 -2.98 -10.65
C VAL A 47 3.70 -3.48 -9.21
N TYR A 48 3.10 -4.67 -9.01
CA TYR A 48 2.99 -5.27 -7.68
C TYR A 48 4.36 -5.45 -7.01
N GLN A 49 5.35 -5.92 -7.77
CA GLN A 49 6.72 -6.10 -7.26
C GLN A 49 7.36 -4.76 -6.88
N ILE A 50 7.24 -3.73 -7.72
CA ILE A 50 7.75 -2.38 -7.46
C ILE A 50 7.14 -1.81 -6.17
N VAL A 51 5.82 -1.92 -6.00
CA VAL A 51 5.12 -1.47 -4.79
C VAL A 51 5.60 -2.24 -3.55
N ASN A 52 5.81 -3.55 -3.67
CA ASN A 52 6.33 -4.35 -2.57
C ASN A 52 7.75 -3.94 -2.17
N GLU A 53 8.63 -3.70 -3.14
CA GLU A 53 9.99 -3.21 -2.89
C GLU A 53 9.99 -1.83 -2.24
N ALA A 54 9.12 -0.93 -2.69
CA ALA A 54 8.94 0.37 -2.07
C ALA A 54 8.49 0.25 -0.60
N ARG A 55 7.53 -0.62 -0.31
CA ARG A 55 7.07 -0.91 1.05
C ARG A 55 8.21 -1.45 1.93
N GLU A 56 8.98 -2.40 1.43
CA GLU A 56 10.13 -2.96 2.17
C GLU A 56 11.18 -1.88 2.44
N ALA A 57 11.48 -1.00 1.49
CA ALA A 57 12.42 0.09 1.67
C ALA A 57 11.98 1.04 2.80
N VAL A 58 10.68 1.36 2.89
CA VAL A 58 10.13 2.17 4.00
C VAL A 58 10.29 1.45 5.33
N ILE A 59 9.96 0.16 5.41
CA ILE A 59 10.09 -0.63 6.64
C ILE A 59 11.55 -0.66 7.11
N GLN A 60 12.50 -0.86 6.20
CA GLN A 60 13.92 -0.88 6.53
C GLN A 60 14.46 0.49 6.96
N ALA A 61 13.91 1.58 6.41
CA ALA A 61 14.28 2.94 6.79
C ALA A 61 13.65 3.36 8.13
N ALA A 62 12.59 2.69 8.59
CA ALA A 62 11.83 3.08 9.77
C ALA A 62 12.59 2.77 11.06
N HIS A 63 13.04 3.81 11.76
CA HIS A 63 13.67 3.72 13.07
C HIS A 63 13.38 4.97 13.89
N VAL A 64 13.63 4.90 15.18
CA VAL A 64 13.39 6.01 16.11
C VAL A 64 14.17 7.26 15.69
N GLY A 65 13.46 8.38 15.59
CA GLY A 65 14.02 9.67 15.18
C GLY A 65 13.96 9.95 13.68
N GLN A 66 13.53 8.98 12.86
CA GLN A 66 13.32 9.20 11.43
C GLN A 66 12.09 10.07 11.18
N ARG A 67 12.19 11.01 10.25
CA ARG A 67 11.09 11.88 9.85
C ARG A 67 10.16 11.16 8.85
N GLY A 68 8.87 11.48 8.91
CA GLY A 68 7.88 10.89 8.01
C GLY A 68 8.13 11.17 6.52
N ASP A 69 8.62 12.37 6.19
CA ASP A 69 8.97 12.74 4.81
C ASP A 69 10.17 11.93 4.26
N GLN A 70 11.11 11.56 5.12
CA GLN A 70 12.25 10.70 4.75
C GLN A 70 11.80 9.26 4.54
N LEU A 71 10.84 8.78 5.34
CA LEU A 71 10.23 7.46 5.15
C LEU A 71 9.43 7.41 3.85
N ASP A 72 8.61 8.43 3.59
CA ASP A 72 7.86 8.55 2.32
C ASP A 72 8.82 8.54 1.13
N PHE A 73 9.88 9.34 1.18
CA PHE A 73 10.88 9.41 0.11
C PHE A 73 11.55 8.07 -0.16
N ALA A 74 11.87 7.28 0.88
CA ALA A 74 12.54 6.00 0.74
C ALA A 74 11.76 5.01 -0.14
N GLY A 75 10.43 5.01 -0.08
CA GLY A 75 9.60 4.19 -0.95
C GLY A 75 9.21 4.87 -2.26
N ARG A 76 8.81 6.14 -2.19
CA ARG A 76 8.33 6.92 -3.34
C ARG A 76 9.34 6.97 -4.49
N GLN A 77 10.61 7.18 -4.19
CA GLN A 77 11.67 7.24 -5.20
C GLN A 77 11.77 5.96 -6.06
N LEU A 78 11.45 4.79 -5.51
CA LEU A 78 11.46 3.53 -6.27
C LEU A 78 10.31 3.50 -7.27
N ILE A 79 9.12 3.94 -6.86
CA ILE A 79 7.94 4.01 -7.72
C ILE A 79 8.14 5.05 -8.84
N GLU A 80 8.68 6.23 -8.50
CA GLU A 80 9.00 7.28 -9.47
C GLU A 80 10.08 6.84 -10.48
N THR A 81 11.12 6.18 -10.00
CA THR A 81 12.20 5.65 -10.87
C THR A 81 11.69 4.59 -11.84
N ALA A 82 10.69 3.82 -11.42
CA ALA A 82 10.03 2.84 -12.27
C ALA A 82 9.02 3.46 -13.27
N GLY A 83 8.77 4.78 -13.20
CA GLY A 83 7.92 5.52 -14.12
C GLY A 83 6.45 5.64 -13.68
N TYR A 84 6.10 5.26 -12.45
CA TYR A 84 4.73 5.27 -11.92
C TYR A 84 4.49 6.37 -10.87
N GLY A 85 5.31 7.42 -10.87
CA GLY A 85 5.20 8.51 -9.90
C GLY A 85 3.87 9.25 -9.95
N ASP A 86 3.34 9.49 -11.15
CA ASP A 86 2.08 10.21 -11.34
C ASP A 86 0.85 9.41 -10.87
N GLU A 87 0.94 8.08 -10.88
CA GLU A 87 -0.11 7.17 -10.41
C GLU A 87 -0.10 7.05 -8.88
N PHE A 88 1.03 7.33 -8.23
CA PHE A 88 1.17 7.24 -6.78
C PHE A 88 0.89 8.58 -6.10
N ASN A 89 -0.37 8.89 -5.90
CA ASN A 89 -0.87 10.22 -5.50
C ASN A 89 -1.24 10.36 -4.01
N HIS A 90 -0.75 9.49 -3.13
CA HIS A 90 -0.97 9.52 -1.68
C HIS A 90 0.32 9.27 -0.90
N GLY A 91 0.30 9.39 0.42
CA GLY A 91 1.46 9.06 1.27
C GLY A 91 1.76 7.58 1.29
N MET A 92 3.02 7.23 1.54
CA MET A 92 3.47 5.83 1.69
C MET A 92 2.85 5.14 2.90
N GLY A 93 2.41 5.90 3.90
CA GLY A 93 1.79 5.37 5.10
C GLY A 93 1.46 6.47 6.10
N HIS A 94 0.97 6.05 7.23
CA HIS A 94 0.53 6.94 8.31
C HIS A 94 0.70 6.26 9.67
N GLY A 95 0.65 7.06 10.74
CA GLY A 95 0.57 6.55 12.10
C GLY A 95 -0.80 5.95 12.38
N ILE A 96 -0.85 5.05 13.32
CA ILE A 96 -2.09 4.47 13.85
C ILE A 96 -2.03 4.41 15.39
N GLY A 97 -3.19 4.46 16.03
CA GLY A 97 -3.26 4.40 17.49
C GLY A 97 -4.71 4.44 17.97
N LEU A 98 -5.13 5.55 18.55
CA LEU A 98 -6.53 5.76 18.94
C LEU A 98 -7.42 6.09 17.73
N SER A 99 -6.82 6.62 16.68
CA SER A 99 -7.44 6.82 15.37
C SER A 99 -6.74 5.96 14.32
N VAL A 100 -7.44 5.64 13.22
CA VAL A 100 -6.85 4.89 12.10
C VAL A 100 -5.76 5.70 11.42
N HIS A 101 -5.95 7.01 11.30
CA HIS A 101 -4.95 7.93 10.76
C HIS A 101 -4.49 8.89 11.85
N GLU A 102 -3.24 8.84 12.18
CA GLU A 102 -2.59 9.73 13.14
C GLU A 102 -1.36 10.43 12.58
#